data_3e840cf5f010cf7dd578044168161b2a
#
_entry.id   3e840cf5f010cf7dd578044168161b2a
#
_cell.length_a   1.000
_cell.length_b   1.000
_cell.length_c   1.000
_cell.angle_alpha   90.00
_cell.angle_beta   90.00
_cell.angle_gamma   90.00
#
_symmetry.space_group_name_H-M   'P 1'
#
loop_
_entity.id
_entity.type
_entity.pdbx_description
1 polymer ?
#
loop_
_entity_poly.entity_id
_entity_poly.type
_entity_poly.pdbx_seq_one_letter_code
_entity_poly.pdbx_strand_id
1 'polypeptide(L)'
;MDFEKQWKSVTEENRKMKDASDQRIWSGLERKIQFRKNSRKLLAVAAVLLPLFIVTGLFFNGNEESPFTQKELVFKTSNEKKEFILSDGTSITLEPESELKLAKDFGSKTRNVTFTGKAFFSVSKNKKLPFIVDAKGFKVQVLGTQFSLDQKENNKVYLKEGKVKVDYKGHITYLLPKETWLADKNGVEKHFYDQDVERKFDFNDVKFDEAVSKLEESYNIKINYPQEFKNNIIDGDITGNLEKVLQTISFPFNLKIERNSENHIILKK
;
A
#
# COMPACT_ATOMS: atom_id res chain seq x y z
N MET A 1 34.44 20.52 7.20
CA MET A 1 33.76 19.68 6.16
C MET A 1 32.55 19.09 6.85
N ASP A 2 31.39 19.53 6.44
CA ASP A 2 30.14 19.42 7.23
C ASP A 2 29.53 18.00 7.13
N PHE A 3 29.63 17.23 8.21
CA PHE A 3 29.12 15.85 8.33
C PHE A 3 27.61 15.77 8.02
N GLU A 4 26.84 16.80 8.39
CA GLU A 4 25.40 16.86 8.08
C GLU A 4 25.10 16.98 6.59
N LYS A 5 25.93 17.73 5.82
CA LYS A 5 25.79 17.80 4.37
C LYS A 5 26.08 16.46 3.69
N GLN A 6 27.11 15.76 4.19
CA GLN A 6 27.46 14.43 3.68
C GLN A 6 26.38 13.39 4.01
N TRP A 7 25.79 13.45 5.22
CA TRP A 7 24.72 12.54 5.63
C TRP A 7 23.42 12.81 4.84
N LYS A 8 23.06 14.08 4.61
CA LYS A 8 21.91 14.45 3.76
C LYS A 8 22.07 13.94 2.33
N SER A 9 23.24 14.09 1.72
CA SER A 9 23.49 13.60 0.35
C SER A 9 23.37 12.08 0.26
N VAL A 10 23.90 11.34 1.23
CA VAL A 10 23.83 9.85 1.27
C VAL A 10 22.39 9.36 1.52
N THR A 11 21.63 10.05 2.37
CA THR A 11 20.22 9.66 2.61
C THR A 11 19.31 10.00 1.43
N GLU A 12 19.51 11.15 0.77
CA GLU A 12 18.77 11.48 -0.46
C GLU A 12 19.16 10.58 -1.64
N GLU A 13 20.45 10.28 -1.79
CA GLU A 13 20.95 9.38 -2.83
C GLU A 13 20.45 7.93 -2.62
N ASN A 14 20.47 7.43 -1.37
CA ASN A 14 19.89 6.14 -1.03
C ASN A 14 18.37 6.12 -1.23
N ARG A 15 17.66 7.22 -0.96
CA ARG A 15 16.23 7.35 -1.22
C ARG A 15 15.96 7.34 -2.73
N LYS A 16 16.69 8.14 -3.51
CA LYS A 16 16.57 8.17 -4.99
C LYS A 16 16.97 6.83 -5.63
N MET A 17 18.04 6.17 -5.14
CA MET A 17 18.44 4.84 -5.63
C MET A 17 17.41 3.76 -5.27
N LYS A 18 16.82 3.84 -4.07
CA LYS A 18 15.77 2.92 -3.64
C LYS A 18 14.52 3.08 -4.49
N ASP A 19 14.07 4.32 -4.71
CA ASP A 19 12.93 4.64 -5.55
C ASP A 19 13.16 4.26 -7.02
N ALA A 20 14.35 4.51 -7.57
CA ALA A 20 14.70 4.15 -8.94
C ALA A 20 14.85 2.63 -9.13
N SER A 21 15.35 1.89 -8.11
CA SER A 21 15.44 0.43 -8.16
C SER A 21 14.05 -0.20 -8.07
N ASP A 22 13.19 0.36 -7.23
CA ASP A 22 11.83 -0.10 -7.02
C ASP A 22 10.95 0.16 -8.25
N GLN A 23 11.04 1.34 -8.87
CA GLN A 23 10.36 1.63 -10.14
C GLN A 23 10.84 0.70 -11.27
N ARG A 24 12.13 0.35 -11.33
CA ARG A 24 12.66 -0.63 -12.30
C ARG A 24 12.11 -2.03 -12.09
N ILE A 25 11.95 -2.46 -10.83
CA ILE A 25 11.36 -3.76 -10.48
C ILE A 25 9.89 -3.78 -10.94
N TRP A 26 9.11 -2.74 -10.60
CA TRP A 26 7.70 -2.65 -10.98
C TRP A 26 7.51 -2.51 -12.50
N SER A 27 8.27 -1.65 -13.17
CA SER A 27 8.20 -1.49 -14.64
C SER A 27 8.68 -2.72 -15.40
N GLY A 28 9.61 -3.49 -14.83
CA GLY A 28 10.04 -4.77 -15.38
C GLY A 28 8.95 -5.85 -15.30
N LEU A 29 8.14 -5.81 -14.25
CA LEU A 29 6.99 -6.71 -14.07
C LEU A 29 5.84 -6.31 -15.01
N GLU A 30 5.54 -5.02 -15.13
CA GLU A 30 4.51 -4.51 -16.05
C GLU A 30 4.84 -4.82 -17.50
N ARG A 31 6.11 -4.69 -17.94
CA ARG A 31 6.54 -5.08 -19.30
C ARG A 31 6.35 -6.58 -19.57
N LYS A 32 6.60 -7.47 -18.63
CA LYS A 32 6.35 -8.92 -18.81
C LYS A 32 4.88 -9.27 -18.90
N ILE A 33 3.99 -8.47 -18.32
CA ILE A 33 2.53 -8.64 -18.41
C ILE A 33 1.99 -8.09 -19.74
N GLN A 34 2.62 -7.04 -20.33
CA GLN A 34 2.21 -6.44 -21.59
C GLN A 34 2.79 -7.12 -22.86
N PHE A 35 3.68 -8.12 -22.75
CA PHE A 35 4.35 -8.76 -23.89
C PHE A 35 3.48 -9.73 -24.69
N ARG A 36 2.22 -9.31 -25.04
CA ARG A 36 1.39 -10.07 -26.00
C ARG A 36 0.56 -9.22 -26.94
N LYS A 37 1.10 -8.12 -27.46
CA LYS A 37 0.37 -7.30 -28.46
C LYS A 37 1.22 -6.73 -29.59
N ASN A 38 2.18 -7.48 -30.14
CA ASN A 38 2.75 -7.10 -31.44
C ASN A 38 3.34 -8.32 -32.15
N SER A 39 2.49 -9.08 -32.84
CA SER A 39 2.96 -9.97 -33.90
C SER A 39 1.96 -9.93 -35.10
N ARG A 40 1.99 -8.84 -35.83
CA ARG A 40 1.40 -8.75 -37.17
C ARG A 40 2.51 -8.96 -38.23
N LYS A 41 3.09 -10.15 -38.28
CA LYS A 41 3.95 -10.60 -39.41
C LYS A 41 4.09 -12.11 -39.52
N LEU A 42 3.01 -12.88 -39.36
CA LEU A 42 3.03 -14.33 -39.59
C LEU A 42 1.75 -14.81 -40.30
N LEU A 43 1.26 -14.06 -41.28
CA LEU A 43 0.04 -14.38 -42.03
C LEU A 43 0.30 -15.04 -43.40
N ALA A 44 1.49 -15.56 -43.65
CA ALA A 44 1.81 -16.20 -44.96
C ALA A 44 2.07 -17.71 -44.90
N VAL A 45 2.10 -18.32 -43.72
CA VAL A 45 2.34 -19.78 -43.59
C VAL A 45 1.08 -20.57 -43.19
N ALA A 46 0.01 -19.89 -42.83
CA ALA A 46 -1.23 -20.50 -42.35
C ALA A 46 -2.12 -21.13 -43.45
N ALA A 47 -1.88 -20.85 -44.72
CA ALA A 47 -2.77 -21.32 -45.79
C ALA A 47 -2.57 -22.78 -46.21
N VAL A 48 -1.46 -23.42 -45.78
CA VAL A 48 -1.18 -24.83 -46.14
C VAL A 48 -1.47 -25.80 -45.03
N LEU A 49 -1.54 -25.35 -43.77
CA LEU A 49 -1.75 -26.23 -42.60
C LEU A 49 -3.21 -26.27 -42.08
N LEU A 50 -4.07 -25.36 -42.56
CA LEU A 50 -5.47 -25.30 -42.16
C LEU A 50 -6.33 -26.52 -42.57
N PRO A 51 -6.22 -27.13 -43.78
CA PRO A 51 -7.03 -28.30 -44.09
C PRO A 51 -6.60 -29.55 -43.32
N LEU A 52 -5.33 -29.66 -42.95
CA LEU A 52 -4.84 -30.83 -42.17
C LEU A 52 -5.35 -30.80 -40.70
N PHE A 53 -5.49 -29.63 -40.12
CA PHE A 53 -6.02 -29.44 -38.75
C PHE A 53 -7.55 -29.62 -38.70
N ILE A 54 -8.27 -29.34 -39.79
CA ILE A 54 -9.73 -29.54 -39.87
C ILE A 54 -10.06 -31.06 -39.92
N VAL A 55 -9.27 -31.84 -40.66
CA VAL A 55 -9.46 -33.28 -40.77
C VAL A 55 -9.12 -34.02 -39.46
N THR A 56 -8.04 -33.59 -38.77
CA THR A 56 -7.70 -34.14 -37.44
C THR A 56 -8.67 -33.68 -36.36
N GLY A 57 -9.20 -32.46 -36.42
CA GLY A 57 -10.20 -31.92 -35.48
C GLY A 57 -11.54 -32.62 -35.56
N LEU A 58 -11.94 -33.18 -36.73
CA LEU A 58 -13.20 -33.95 -36.89
C LEU A 58 -13.07 -35.39 -36.38
N PHE A 59 -11.86 -35.92 -36.22
CA PHE A 59 -11.64 -37.28 -35.66
C PHE A 59 -11.39 -37.29 -34.16
N PHE A 60 -11.07 -36.13 -33.53
CA PHE A 60 -10.86 -36.00 -32.10
C PHE A 60 -11.98 -35.20 -31.41
N ASN A 61 -13.22 -35.36 -31.90
CA ASN A 61 -14.37 -34.86 -31.17
C ASN A 61 -14.79 -35.86 -30.05
N GLY A 62 -13.82 -36.23 -29.26
CA GLY A 62 -14.06 -36.86 -27.97
C GLY A 62 -14.35 -35.74 -27.00
N ASN A 63 -15.59 -35.67 -26.54
CA ASN A 63 -16.00 -34.90 -25.36
C ASN A 63 -15.15 -35.30 -24.16
N GLU A 64 -13.97 -34.76 -24.02
CA GLU A 64 -13.33 -34.67 -22.72
C GLU A 64 -13.76 -33.36 -22.09
N GLU A 65 -14.98 -33.37 -21.53
CA GLU A 65 -15.25 -32.49 -20.40
C GLU A 65 -14.23 -32.83 -19.35
N SER A 66 -13.20 -32.00 -19.30
CA SER A 66 -12.22 -32.03 -18.24
C SER A 66 -12.96 -31.78 -16.91
N PRO A 67 -13.12 -32.79 -16.02
CA PRO A 67 -13.87 -32.61 -14.77
C PRO A 67 -13.05 -31.89 -13.70
N PHE A 68 -12.01 -31.17 -14.09
CA PHE A 68 -11.32 -30.23 -13.21
C PHE A 68 -11.95 -28.85 -13.35
N THR A 69 -13.19 -28.72 -12.92
CA THR A 69 -13.69 -27.45 -12.42
C THR A 69 -12.87 -27.16 -11.18
N GLN A 70 -11.75 -26.47 -11.33
CA GLN A 70 -11.00 -25.95 -10.19
C GLN A 70 -11.96 -25.06 -9.42
N LYS A 71 -12.47 -25.63 -8.31
CA LYS A 71 -13.41 -24.96 -7.43
C LYS A 71 -12.73 -23.71 -6.92
N GLU A 72 -13.30 -22.56 -7.17
CA GLU A 72 -12.82 -21.30 -6.64
C GLU A 72 -12.68 -21.42 -5.12
N LEU A 73 -11.47 -21.28 -4.60
CA LEU A 73 -11.23 -21.39 -3.16
C LEU A 73 -11.65 -20.08 -2.50
N VAL A 74 -12.67 -20.18 -1.66
CA VAL A 74 -13.24 -19.05 -0.94
C VAL A 74 -13.07 -19.29 0.56
N PHE A 75 -12.44 -18.34 1.24
CA PHE A 75 -12.30 -18.30 2.70
C PHE A 75 -13.23 -17.23 3.24
N LYS A 76 -14.09 -17.59 4.20
CA LYS A 76 -15.03 -16.67 4.84
C LYS A 76 -14.97 -16.81 6.35
N THR A 77 -15.19 -15.67 7.02
CA THR A 77 -15.40 -15.61 8.46
C THR A 77 -16.79 -15.06 8.76
N SER A 78 -17.44 -15.61 9.79
CA SER A 78 -18.68 -15.06 10.35
C SER A 78 -18.35 -14.15 11.54
N ASN A 79 -18.52 -14.64 12.76
CA ASN A 79 -18.34 -13.84 13.98
C ASN A 79 -16.95 -13.96 14.60
N GLU A 80 -16.10 -14.82 14.06
CA GLU A 80 -14.79 -15.11 14.61
C GLU A 80 -13.66 -14.80 13.64
N LYS A 81 -12.54 -14.39 14.18
CA LYS A 81 -11.27 -14.23 13.49
C LYS A 81 -10.68 -15.60 13.16
N LYS A 82 -10.19 -15.79 11.93
CA LYS A 82 -9.54 -17.05 11.51
C LYS A 82 -8.27 -16.79 10.74
N GLU A 83 -7.30 -17.66 10.95
CA GLU A 83 -6.04 -17.66 10.20
C GLU A 83 -6.05 -18.76 9.15
N PHE A 84 -5.55 -18.44 7.96
CA PHE A 84 -5.43 -19.35 6.82
C PHE A 84 -4.03 -19.26 6.25
N ILE A 85 -3.48 -20.42 5.88
CA ILE A 85 -2.20 -20.49 5.17
C ILE A 85 -2.49 -20.91 3.73
N LEU A 86 -2.05 -20.10 2.78
CA LEU A 86 -2.24 -20.36 1.36
C LEU A 86 -1.13 -21.28 0.82
N SER A 87 -1.32 -21.82 -0.39
CA SER A 87 -0.39 -22.74 -1.05
C SER A 87 0.99 -22.15 -1.35
N ASP A 88 1.10 -20.81 -1.41
CA ASP A 88 2.37 -20.08 -1.58
C ASP A 88 3.09 -19.77 -0.25
N GLY A 89 2.57 -20.25 0.88
CA GLY A 89 3.06 -19.99 2.22
C GLY A 89 2.66 -18.63 2.80
N THR A 90 1.78 -17.88 2.12
CA THR A 90 1.20 -16.65 2.66
C THR A 90 0.23 -16.96 3.79
N SER A 91 0.40 -16.32 4.96
CA SER A 91 -0.57 -16.38 6.06
C SER A 91 -1.49 -15.16 6.00
N ILE A 92 -2.79 -15.40 6.18
CA ILE A 92 -3.81 -14.37 6.18
C ILE A 92 -4.71 -14.57 7.39
N THR A 93 -4.82 -13.53 8.21
CA THR A 93 -5.75 -13.49 9.32
C THR A 93 -6.96 -12.66 8.93
N LEU A 94 -8.09 -13.32 8.70
CA LEU A 94 -9.37 -12.67 8.41
C LEU A 94 -10.08 -12.29 9.71
N GLU A 95 -10.44 -11.03 9.86
CA GLU A 95 -11.32 -10.56 10.95
C GLU A 95 -12.77 -11.00 10.68
N PRO A 96 -13.70 -10.93 11.67
CA PRO A 96 -15.10 -11.26 11.46
C PRO A 96 -15.71 -10.58 10.21
N GLU A 97 -16.66 -11.23 9.57
CA GLU A 97 -17.37 -10.74 8.38
C GLU A 97 -16.45 -10.38 7.21
N SER A 98 -15.43 -11.18 6.97
CA SER A 98 -14.46 -10.98 5.90
C SER A 98 -14.47 -12.16 4.93
N GLU A 99 -14.16 -11.86 3.66
CA GLU A 99 -14.14 -12.84 2.59
C GLU A 99 -12.89 -12.66 1.71
N LEU A 100 -12.21 -13.76 1.43
CA LEU A 100 -11.09 -13.86 0.51
C LEU A 100 -11.37 -14.92 -0.54
N LYS A 101 -11.21 -14.59 -1.82
CA LYS A 101 -11.31 -15.51 -2.94
C LYS A 101 -9.98 -15.58 -3.68
N LEU A 102 -9.50 -16.79 -3.93
CA LEU A 102 -8.30 -16.99 -4.74
C LEU A 102 -8.67 -17.08 -6.22
N ALA A 103 -7.80 -16.54 -7.09
CA ALA A 103 -7.89 -16.80 -8.52
C ALA A 103 -7.70 -18.30 -8.81
N LYS A 104 -8.32 -18.81 -9.85
CA LYS A 104 -8.26 -20.26 -10.22
C LYS A 104 -6.85 -20.77 -10.43
N ASP A 105 -5.94 -19.94 -10.90
CA ASP A 105 -4.54 -20.22 -11.18
C ASP A 105 -3.58 -19.72 -10.07
N PHE A 106 -4.13 -19.45 -8.86
CA PHE A 106 -3.35 -19.01 -7.72
C PHE A 106 -2.21 -19.97 -7.37
N GLY A 107 -1.03 -19.42 -7.14
CA GLY A 107 0.18 -20.17 -6.78
C GLY A 107 0.93 -20.78 -7.98
N SER A 108 0.30 -20.93 -9.14
CA SER A 108 0.92 -21.44 -10.37
C SER A 108 1.27 -20.35 -11.38
N LYS A 109 0.32 -19.55 -11.80
CA LYS A 109 0.49 -18.46 -12.79
C LYS A 109 0.32 -17.09 -12.18
N THR A 110 -0.48 -16.97 -11.13
CA THR A 110 -0.77 -15.71 -10.45
C THR A 110 -0.79 -15.91 -8.93
N ARG A 111 -0.74 -14.78 -8.19
CA ARG A 111 -1.08 -14.73 -6.77
C ARG A 111 -2.15 -13.66 -6.55
N ASN A 112 -3.19 -13.75 -7.38
CA ASN A 112 -4.29 -12.78 -7.35
C ASN A 112 -5.39 -13.28 -6.41
N VAL A 113 -5.89 -12.37 -5.58
CA VAL A 113 -7.00 -12.61 -4.68
C VAL A 113 -7.99 -11.46 -4.75
N THR A 114 -9.28 -11.75 -4.56
CA THR A 114 -10.32 -10.74 -4.33
C THR A 114 -10.63 -10.73 -2.84
N PHE A 115 -10.73 -9.56 -2.26
CA PHE A 115 -10.91 -9.40 -0.83
C PHE A 115 -12.03 -8.43 -0.49
N THR A 116 -12.74 -8.71 0.61
CA THR A 116 -13.70 -7.80 1.23
C THR A 116 -13.67 -7.98 2.74
N GLY A 117 -13.73 -6.89 3.51
CA GLY A 117 -13.75 -6.91 4.96
C GLY A 117 -12.48 -6.33 5.59
N LYS A 118 -11.97 -7.00 6.63
CA LYS A 118 -10.75 -6.62 7.33
C LYS A 118 -9.84 -7.81 7.52
N ALA A 119 -8.55 -7.66 7.19
CA ALA A 119 -7.56 -8.72 7.30
C ALA A 119 -6.15 -8.19 7.55
N PHE A 120 -5.33 -9.06 8.14
CA PHE A 120 -3.89 -8.93 8.16
C PHE A 120 -3.28 -9.95 7.22
N PHE A 121 -2.37 -9.50 6.36
CA PHE A 121 -1.67 -10.29 5.37
C PHE A 121 -0.18 -10.38 5.74
N SER A 122 0.35 -11.60 5.85
CA SER A 122 1.78 -11.89 5.93
C SER A 122 2.18 -12.62 4.65
N VAL A 123 2.51 -11.87 3.62
CA VAL A 123 2.72 -12.40 2.27
C VAL A 123 4.13 -12.94 2.11
N SER A 124 4.24 -14.18 1.64
CA SER A 124 5.51 -14.83 1.32
C SER A 124 6.31 -14.09 0.25
N LYS A 125 7.64 -13.95 0.45
CA LYS A 125 8.53 -13.23 -0.47
C LYS A 125 8.64 -13.95 -1.82
N ASN A 126 8.17 -13.30 -2.89
CA ASN A 126 8.36 -13.76 -4.25
C ASN A 126 8.42 -12.57 -5.22
N LYS A 127 9.64 -12.19 -5.63
CA LYS A 127 9.87 -11.06 -6.55
C LYS A 127 9.45 -11.35 -7.99
N LYS A 128 9.28 -12.64 -8.36
CA LYS A 128 8.93 -13.03 -9.74
C LYS A 128 7.42 -13.05 -9.96
N LEU A 129 6.65 -13.28 -8.92
CA LEU A 129 5.20 -13.40 -8.97
C LEU A 129 4.57 -12.51 -7.90
N PRO A 130 4.11 -11.29 -8.24
CA PRO A 130 3.48 -10.37 -7.29
C PRO A 130 2.24 -10.97 -6.65
N PHE A 131 1.97 -10.63 -5.39
CA PHE A 131 0.70 -10.88 -4.74
C PHE A 131 -0.19 -9.67 -4.93
N ILE A 132 -1.37 -9.85 -5.52
CA ILE A 132 -2.29 -8.76 -5.86
C ILE A 132 -3.62 -9.00 -5.17
N VAL A 133 -4.03 -8.04 -4.34
CA VAL A 133 -5.35 -8.00 -3.70
C VAL A 133 -6.23 -7.04 -4.49
N ASP A 134 -7.29 -7.55 -5.10
CA ASP A 134 -8.37 -6.73 -5.64
C ASP A 134 -9.41 -6.49 -4.54
N ALA A 135 -9.50 -5.26 -4.08
CA ALA A 135 -10.29 -4.83 -2.94
C ALA A 135 -11.53 -4.01 -3.36
N LYS A 136 -12.16 -4.37 -4.49
CA LYS A 136 -13.40 -3.75 -4.98
C LYS A 136 -13.35 -2.21 -5.03
N GLY A 137 -12.48 -1.67 -5.85
CA GLY A 137 -12.34 -0.23 -6.06
C GLY A 137 -10.91 0.27 -5.96
N PHE A 138 -10.03 -0.53 -5.39
CA PHE A 138 -8.58 -0.32 -5.42
C PHE A 138 -7.83 -1.65 -5.43
N LYS A 139 -6.57 -1.61 -5.81
CA LYS A 139 -5.70 -2.79 -5.83
C LYS A 139 -4.49 -2.56 -4.95
N VAL A 140 -4.11 -3.61 -4.24
CA VAL A 140 -2.89 -3.65 -3.43
C VAL A 140 -1.95 -4.67 -4.04
N GLN A 141 -0.72 -4.26 -4.36
CA GLN A 141 0.28 -5.14 -4.94
C GLN A 141 1.54 -5.16 -4.06
N VAL A 142 2.03 -6.37 -3.77
CA VAL A 142 3.20 -6.60 -2.92
C VAL A 142 4.07 -7.74 -3.44
N LEU A 143 5.34 -7.82 -2.97
CA LEU A 143 6.29 -8.88 -3.34
C LEU A 143 6.71 -9.76 -2.16
N GLY A 144 6.26 -9.44 -0.95
CA GLY A 144 6.60 -10.12 0.29
C GLY A 144 6.59 -9.11 1.43
N THR A 145 5.46 -9.00 2.13
CA THR A 145 5.09 -7.79 2.87
C THR A 145 4.12 -8.17 3.97
N GLN A 146 4.22 -7.52 5.11
CA GLN A 146 3.23 -7.59 6.18
C GLN A 146 2.40 -6.31 6.18
N PHE A 147 1.10 -6.41 5.96
CA PHE A 147 0.20 -5.27 5.92
C PHE A 147 -1.22 -5.63 6.39
N SER A 148 -1.98 -4.64 6.83
CA SER A 148 -3.41 -4.79 7.08
C SER A 148 -4.22 -4.04 6.03
N LEU A 149 -5.40 -4.58 5.72
CA LEU A 149 -6.38 -4.00 4.84
C LEU A 149 -7.73 -3.98 5.55
N ASP A 150 -8.40 -2.83 5.57
CA ASP A 150 -9.68 -2.63 6.21
C ASP A 150 -10.62 -1.85 5.28
N GLN A 151 -11.80 -2.43 4.98
CA GLN A 151 -12.84 -1.85 4.11
C GLN A 151 -14.17 -1.64 4.85
N LYS A 152 -14.20 -1.80 6.18
CA LYS A 152 -15.47 -1.72 6.94
C LYS A 152 -16.04 -0.31 6.95
N GLU A 153 -15.22 0.66 7.29
CA GLU A 153 -15.64 2.07 7.35
C GLU A 153 -15.09 2.89 6.18
N ASN A 154 -13.82 2.74 5.92
CA ASN A 154 -13.07 3.38 4.85
C ASN A 154 -12.14 2.35 4.20
N ASN A 155 -11.68 2.63 2.99
CA ASN A 155 -10.62 1.84 2.40
C ASN A 155 -9.29 2.24 3.03
N LYS A 156 -8.70 1.37 3.85
CA LYS A 156 -7.47 1.64 4.59
C LYS A 156 -6.45 0.54 4.38
N VAL A 157 -5.23 0.91 4.08
CA VAL A 157 -4.07 0.01 4.00
C VAL A 157 -2.97 0.53 4.92
N TYR A 158 -2.57 -0.27 5.90
CA TYR A 158 -1.45 0.01 6.79
C TYR A 158 -0.30 -0.95 6.52
N LEU A 159 0.90 -0.42 6.37
CA LEU A 159 2.09 -1.20 6.11
C LEU A 159 2.93 -1.39 7.38
N LYS A 160 3.09 -2.66 7.79
CA LYS A 160 3.95 -3.03 8.92
C LYS A 160 5.39 -3.29 8.47
N GLU A 161 5.59 -4.08 7.40
CA GLU A 161 6.92 -4.47 6.92
C GLU A 161 6.91 -4.66 5.41
N GLY A 162 7.99 -4.25 4.74
CA GLY A 162 8.18 -4.43 3.30
C GLY A 162 7.80 -3.19 2.48
N LYS A 163 7.08 -3.37 1.38
CA LYS A 163 6.61 -2.29 0.50
C LYS A 163 5.26 -2.64 -0.11
N VAL A 164 4.37 -1.67 -0.16
CA VAL A 164 3.04 -1.78 -0.78
C VAL A 164 2.91 -0.78 -1.92
N LYS A 165 2.33 -1.22 -3.04
CA LYS A 165 1.78 -0.35 -4.09
C LYS A 165 0.27 -0.40 -3.98
N VAL A 166 -0.37 0.74 -3.77
CA VAL A 166 -1.82 0.93 -3.84
C VAL A 166 -2.14 1.59 -5.17
N ASP A 167 -3.10 1.05 -5.91
CA ASP A 167 -3.67 1.65 -7.12
C ASP A 167 -5.15 1.94 -6.85
N TYR A 168 -5.49 3.20 -6.73
CA TYR A 168 -6.84 3.70 -6.55
C TYR A 168 -7.23 4.58 -7.72
N LYS A 169 -8.17 4.12 -8.54
CA LYS A 169 -8.67 4.85 -9.73
C LYS A 169 -7.56 5.34 -10.69
N GLY A 170 -6.45 4.58 -10.79
CA GLY A 170 -5.30 4.94 -11.60
C GLY A 170 -4.28 5.84 -10.90
N HIS A 171 -4.57 6.35 -9.70
CA HIS A 171 -3.60 7.02 -8.85
C HIS A 171 -2.78 5.99 -8.06
N ILE A 172 -1.45 6.06 -8.15
CA ILE A 172 -0.55 5.10 -7.55
C ILE A 172 0.14 5.71 -6.34
N THR A 173 -0.05 5.09 -5.17
CA THR A 173 0.63 5.44 -3.93
C THR A 173 1.52 4.28 -3.48
N TYR A 174 2.76 4.58 -3.10
CA TYR A 174 3.68 3.62 -2.49
C TYR A 174 3.78 3.86 -1.00
N LEU A 175 3.63 2.79 -0.21
CA LEU A 175 3.79 2.84 1.24
C LEU A 175 5.13 2.24 1.66
N LEU A 176 5.75 2.88 2.64
CA LEU A 176 6.87 2.39 3.43
C LEU A 176 6.37 1.92 4.81
N PRO A 177 7.18 1.15 5.57
CA PRO A 177 6.78 0.70 6.90
C PRO A 177 6.29 1.85 7.81
N LYS A 178 5.21 1.58 8.55
CA LYS A 178 4.50 2.52 9.43
C LYS A 178 3.77 3.66 8.70
N GLU A 179 3.49 3.48 7.42
CA GLU A 179 2.65 4.38 6.63
C GLU A 179 1.27 3.79 6.42
N THR A 180 0.29 4.68 6.37
CA THR A 180 -1.11 4.36 6.09
C THR A 180 -1.59 5.13 4.86
N TRP A 181 -2.20 4.41 3.94
CA TRP A 181 -3.08 4.98 2.91
C TRP A 181 -4.53 4.78 3.31
N LEU A 182 -5.35 5.80 3.10
CA LEU A 182 -6.78 5.78 3.36
C LEU A 182 -7.52 6.49 2.23
N ALA A 183 -8.61 5.89 1.74
CA ALA A 183 -9.61 6.60 0.93
C ALA A 183 -10.95 6.54 1.66
N ASP A 184 -11.51 7.72 1.96
CA ASP A 184 -12.79 7.84 2.64
C ASP A 184 -13.98 7.53 1.70
N LYS A 185 -15.21 7.55 2.24
CA LYS A 185 -16.45 7.30 1.49
C LYS A 185 -16.68 8.30 0.36
N ASN A 186 -16.10 9.49 0.44
CA ASN A 186 -16.19 10.55 -0.59
C ASN A 186 -15.08 10.38 -1.64
N GLY A 187 -14.17 9.43 -1.47
CA GLY A 187 -13.05 9.18 -2.34
C GLY A 187 -11.85 10.12 -2.11
N VAL A 188 -11.81 10.82 -0.98
CA VAL A 188 -10.67 11.65 -0.60
C VAL A 188 -9.56 10.74 -0.09
N GLU A 189 -8.40 10.81 -0.75
CA GLU A 189 -7.22 10.06 -0.34
C GLU A 189 -6.41 10.82 0.71
N LYS A 190 -5.89 10.08 1.68
CA LYS A 190 -4.91 10.55 2.68
C LYS A 190 -3.75 9.57 2.76
N HIS A 191 -2.56 10.10 2.99
CA HIS A 191 -1.35 9.33 3.24
C HIS A 191 -0.66 9.91 4.46
N PHE A 192 -0.53 9.13 5.52
CA PHE A 192 -0.01 9.60 6.80
C PHE A 192 0.84 8.54 7.50
N TYR A 193 1.51 8.92 8.58
CA TYR A 193 2.52 8.14 9.30
C TYR A 193 2.06 7.82 10.72
N ASP A 194 2.57 6.74 11.28
CA ASP A 194 2.45 6.50 12.72
C ASP A 194 3.17 7.60 13.51
N GLN A 195 2.66 7.92 14.70
CA GLN A 195 3.15 9.02 15.53
C GLN A 195 4.59 8.84 16.06
N ASP A 196 5.09 7.61 16.06
CA ASP A 196 6.45 7.24 16.46
C ASP A 196 7.48 7.34 15.31
N VAL A 197 7.03 7.64 14.07
CA VAL A 197 7.92 7.80 12.91
C VAL A 197 8.65 9.13 12.99
N GLU A 198 9.99 9.06 12.99
CA GLU A 198 10.82 10.26 12.90
C GLU A 198 10.75 10.88 11.52
N ARG A 199 10.47 12.18 11.48
CA ARG A 199 10.42 12.98 10.26
C ARG A 199 11.13 14.29 10.44
N LYS A 200 11.63 14.85 9.33
CA LYS A 200 12.14 16.21 9.29
C LYS A 200 11.01 17.15 8.88
N PHE A 201 10.80 18.19 9.68
CA PHE A 201 9.90 19.30 9.41
C PHE A 201 10.74 20.55 9.23
N ASP A 202 10.50 21.26 8.13
CA ASP A 202 11.01 22.58 7.84
C ASP A 202 9.93 23.59 8.23
N PHE A 203 10.22 24.38 9.26
CA PHE A 203 9.34 25.43 9.78
C PHE A 203 9.97 26.83 9.60
N ASN A 204 10.89 27.00 8.64
CA ASN A 204 11.52 28.29 8.44
C ASN A 204 10.49 29.37 8.14
N ASP A 205 10.37 30.36 9.04
CA ASP A 205 9.42 31.48 9.00
C ASP A 205 7.94 31.03 8.85
N VAL A 206 7.56 29.96 9.53
CA VAL A 206 6.22 29.37 9.44
C VAL A 206 5.36 29.78 10.63
N LYS A 207 4.09 30.17 10.40
CA LYS A 207 3.15 30.44 11.48
C LYS A 207 2.83 29.19 12.29
N PHE A 208 2.57 29.38 13.59
CA PHE A 208 2.21 28.28 14.49
C PHE A 208 1.01 27.47 13.96
N ASP A 209 -0.01 28.15 13.42
CA ASP A 209 -1.17 27.53 12.77
C ASP A 209 -0.79 26.61 11.62
N GLU A 210 0.12 27.06 10.76
CA GLU A 210 0.61 26.29 9.62
C GLU A 210 1.49 25.09 10.07
N ALA A 211 2.32 25.31 11.10
CA ALA A 211 3.11 24.23 11.68
C ALA A 211 2.21 23.13 12.29
N VAL A 212 1.17 23.54 13.04
CA VAL A 212 0.16 22.61 13.58
C VAL A 212 -0.55 21.88 12.44
N SER A 213 -1.00 22.58 11.40
CA SER A 213 -1.68 21.98 10.25
C SER A 213 -0.81 20.93 9.54
N LYS A 214 0.50 21.20 9.36
CA LYS A 214 1.46 20.21 8.81
C LYS A 214 1.56 18.94 9.66
N LEU A 215 1.52 19.07 11.00
CA LEU A 215 1.52 17.91 11.91
C LEU A 215 0.20 17.14 11.85
N GLU A 216 -0.94 17.84 11.87
CA GLU A 216 -2.27 17.24 11.76
C GLU A 216 -2.40 16.38 10.49
N GLU A 217 -1.95 16.92 9.35
CA GLU A 217 -1.95 16.20 8.07
C GLU A 217 -0.98 15.00 8.09
N SER A 218 0.26 15.23 8.55
CA SER A 218 1.31 14.21 8.52
C SER A 218 1.00 12.98 9.37
N TYR A 219 0.27 13.14 10.46
CA TYR A 219 -0.02 12.08 11.41
C TYR A 219 -1.52 11.74 11.51
N ASN A 220 -2.36 12.42 10.70
CA ASN A 220 -3.83 12.28 10.71
C ASN A 220 -4.42 12.41 12.12
N ILE A 221 -4.06 13.48 12.79
CA ILE A 221 -4.49 13.84 14.15
C ILE A 221 -5.17 15.20 14.18
N LYS A 222 -5.73 15.55 15.35
CA LYS A 222 -6.28 16.87 15.65
C LYS A 222 -5.51 17.50 16.77
N ILE A 223 -5.12 18.79 16.64
CA ILE A 223 -4.37 19.52 17.65
C ILE A 223 -5.12 20.81 17.98
N ASN A 224 -5.65 20.89 19.19
CA ASN A 224 -6.23 22.13 19.70
C ASN A 224 -5.18 22.94 20.46
N TYR A 225 -5.13 24.24 20.22
CA TYR A 225 -4.18 25.15 20.88
C TYR A 225 -4.82 26.51 21.14
N PRO A 226 -4.30 27.34 22.08
CA PRO A 226 -4.81 28.68 22.35
C PRO A 226 -4.62 29.60 21.14
N GLN A 227 -5.70 30.21 20.66
CA GLN A 227 -5.73 30.97 19.40
C GLN A 227 -4.83 32.23 19.40
N GLU A 228 -4.43 32.70 20.56
CA GLU A 228 -3.47 33.80 20.73
C GLU A 228 -2.12 33.51 20.07
N PHE A 229 -1.74 32.22 19.94
CA PHE A 229 -0.46 31.81 19.32
C PHE A 229 -0.54 31.61 17.81
N LYS A 230 -1.71 31.68 17.22
CA LYS A 230 -1.97 31.37 15.81
C LYS A 230 -0.95 31.98 14.83
N ASN A 231 -0.61 33.26 15.04
CA ASN A 231 0.25 34.02 14.15
C ASN A 231 1.72 34.08 14.61
N ASN A 232 2.09 33.39 15.70
CA ASN A 232 3.47 33.37 16.16
C ASN A 232 4.33 32.57 15.18
N ILE A 233 5.55 33.02 14.97
CA ILE A 233 6.46 32.40 14.03
C ILE A 233 7.22 31.27 14.73
N ILE A 234 7.29 30.15 14.05
CA ILE A 234 8.18 29.02 14.34
C ILE A 234 9.30 29.07 13.29
N ASP A 235 10.54 29.02 13.76
CA ASP A 235 11.70 29.07 12.88
C ASP A 235 12.66 27.93 13.18
N GLY A 236 13.04 27.20 12.13
CA GLY A 236 14.03 26.15 12.16
C GLY A 236 13.58 24.79 11.67
N ASP A 237 14.56 23.93 11.45
CA ASP A 237 14.40 22.53 11.07
C ASP A 237 14.27 21.64 12.32
N ILE A 238 13.19 20.89 12.44
CA ILE A 238 12.96 19.97 13.54
C ILE A 238 12.93 18.53 13.01
N THR A 239 13.79 17.65 13.53
CA THR A 239 13.77 16.21 13.22
C THR A 239 13.37 15.43 14.46
N GLY A 240 12.31 14.64 14.34
CA GLY A 240 11.82 13.80 15.42
C GLY A 240 10.47 13.16 15.10
N ASN A 241 9.98 12.36 16.03
CA ASN A 241 8.62 11.86 16.02
C ASN A 241 7.65 12.97 16.48
N LEU A 242 6.34 12.69 16.40
CA LEU A 242 5.30 13.66 16.76
C LEU A 242 5.52 14.29 18.15
N GLU A 243 5.83 13.47 19.17
CA GLU A 243 6.01 13.94 20.54
C GLU A 243 7.14 14.96 20.65
N LYS A 244 8.32 14.62 20.08
CA LYS A 244 9.49 15.52 20.08
C LYS A 244 9.23 16.82 19.34
N VAL A 245 8.55 16.74 18.16
CA VAL A 245 8.24 17.95 17.38
C VAL A 245 7.26 18.83 18.13
N LEU A 246 6.21 18.26 18.73
CA LEU A 246 5.25 19.01 19.56
C LEU A 246 5.93 19.68 20.74
N GLN A 247 6.80 18.97 21.48
CA GLN A 247 7.57 19.55 22.57
C GLN A 247 8.41 20.74 22.11
N THR A 248 9.07 20.62 20.96
CA THR A 248 9.93 21.67 20.43
C THR A 248 9.14 22.92 20.04
N ILE A 249 8.03 22.79 19.32
CA ILE A 249 7.23 23.95 18.89
C ILE A 249 6.42 24.58 20.02
N SER A 250 6.10 23.81 21.07
CA SER A 250 5.32 24.26 22.25
C SER A 250 6.19 24.96 23.28
N PHE A 251 7.47 24.61 23.37
CA PHE A 251 8.42 25.11 24.38
C PHE A 251 8.52 26.64 24.45
N PRO A 252 8.67 27.41 23.34
CA PRO A 252 8.77 28.87 23.38
C PRO A 252 7.54 29.55 23.98
N PHE A 253 6.39 28.87 23.94
CA PHE A 253 5.09 29.43 24.39
C PHE A 253 4.67 28.87 25.75
N ASN A 254 5.50 28.06 26.40
CA ASN A 254 5.21 27.37 27.67
C ASN A 254 3.90 26.57 27.61
N LEU A 255 3.63 25.91 26.48
CA LEU A 255 2.46 25.08 26.30
C LEU A 255 2.74 23.65 26.76
N LYS A 256 1.81 23.09 27.52
CA LYS A 256 1.80 21.69 27.96
C LYS A 256 1.00 20.82 26.98
N ILE A 257 1.52 19.62 26.69
CA ILE A 257 0.89 18.67 25.79
C ILE A 257 -0.02 17.76 26.61
N GLU A 258 -1.30 17.75 26.33
CA GLU A 258 -2.28 16.82 26.90
C GLU A 258 -2.87 15.97 25.78
N ARG A 259 -2.99 14.65 26.02
CA ARG A 259 -3.64 13.73 25.09
C ARG A 259 -5.06 13.44 25.55
N ASN A 260 -6.04 13.88 24.75
CA ASN A 260 -7.44 13.58 25.02
C ASN A 260 -7.86 12.21 24.44
N SER A 261 -7.23 11.81 23.35
CA SER A 261 -7.34 10.48 22.74
C SER A 261 -6.11 10.19 21.90
N GLU A 262 -6.03 9.00 21.30
CA GLU A 262 -4.93 8.63 20.41
C GLU A 262 -4.71 9.63 19.27
N ASN A 263 -5.81 10.21 18.72
CA ASN A 263 -5.76 11.13 17.58
C ASN A 263 -6.16 12.56 17.93
N HIS A 264 -6.23 12.93 19.23
CA HIS A 264 -6.60 14.27 19.65
C HIS A 264 -5.69 14.79 20.76
N ILE A 265 -4.95 15.83 20.45
CA ILE A 265 -3.97 16.49 21.31
C ILE A 265 -4.44 17.89 21.64
N ILE A 266 -4.20 18.34 22.86
CA ILE A 266 -4.51 19.67 23.33
C ILE A 266 -3.24 20.30 23.88
N LEU A 267 -2.87 21.46 23.34
CA LEU A 267 -1.80 22.29 23.86
C LEU A 267 -2.41 23.34 24.78
N LYS A 268 -2.00 23.36 26.06
CA LYS A 268 -2.52 24.28 27.07
C LYS A 268 -1.37 25.08 27.72
N LYS A 269 -1.68 26.28 28.21
CA LYS A 269 -0.76 27.04 29.09
C LYS A 269 -0.55 26.38 30.44
#